data_dcb9482e067b59d8cdc7d27a22ed761c
#
_entry.id   dcb9482e067b59d8cdc7d27a22ed761c
#
_cell.length_a   1.000
_cell.length_b   1.000
_cell.length_c   1.000
_cell.angle_alpha   90.00
_cell.angle_beta   90.00
_cell.angle_gamma   90.00
#
_symmetry.space_group_name_H-M   'P 1'
#
loop_
_entity.id
_entity.type
_entity.pdbx_description
1 polymer ?
#
loop_
_entity_poly.entity_id
_entity_poly.type
_entity_poly.pdbx_seq_one_letter_code
_entity_poly.pdbx_strand_id
1 'polypeptide(L)'
;MERRVAEVMSRELFSVTPGDDAEDAIDGLLALAVNDAPVLDDDRRPVGAVSVRDLVGRRPGDRVCDRMSWPALTVSERASVAEAAQFMAETGRSRLAAVDATGRAVGLVSALDLVRGLLGLPATRRARTPRLNLSAGVAWTDELPLEPPMFAAAPVGAGLLVLIHGDLGISKRVVWAEACDDVRARLQDMLAAPQSEEPLLAFWLKRPGLRFRAAVARDAALRRETAEELRRRADLPITESRI
;
A
#
# COMPACT_ATOMS: atom_id res chain seq x y z
N MET A 1 -4.32 -13.59 -29.76
CA MET A 1 -4.62 -14.25 -28.46
C MET A 1 -5.25 -13.19 -27.55
N GLU A 2 -6.44 -13.44 -27.05
CA GLU A 2 -7.18 -12.47 -26.24
C GLU A 2 -6.51 -12.35 -24.87
N ARG A 3 -6.18 -11.12 -24.45
CA ARG A 3 -5.55 -10.87 -23.15
C ARG A 3 -6.53 -11.10 -22.01
N ARG A 4 -6.02 -11.60 -20.90
CA ARG A 4 -6.80 -11.84 -19.67
C ARG A 4 -6.57 -10.75 -18.65
N VAL A 5 -7.53 -10.56 -17.74
CA VAL A 5 -7.44 -9.62 -16.62
C VAL A 5 -6.15 -9.81 -15.82
N ALA A 6 -5.73 -11.06 -15.55
CA ALA A 6 -4.48 -11.37 -14.85
C ALA A 6 -3.21 -10.78 -15.48
N GLU A 7 -3.24 -10.45 -16.79
CA GLU A 7 -2.10 -9.91 -17.52
C GLU A 7 -2.01 -8.37 -17.43
N VAL A 8 -3.12 -7.71 -17.10
CA VAL A 8 -3.23 -6.25 -17.07
C VAL A 8 -3.53 -5.67 -15.70
N MET A 9 -4.05 -6.48 -14.76
CA MET A 9 -4.37 -6.05 -13.40
C MET A 9 -3.13 -5.66 -12.59
N SER A 10 -3.30 -4.80 -11.60
CA SER A 10 -2.33 -4.60 -10.53
C SER A 10 -2.49 -5.71 -9.49
N ARG A 11 -1.41 -6.39 -9.15
CA ARG A 11 -1.37 -7.36 -8.05
C ARG A 11 -1.12 -6.69 -6.69
N GLU A 12 -0.71 -5.42 -6.70
CA GLU A 12 -0.61 -4.60 -5.51
C GLU A 12 -2.00 -4.10 -5.15
N LEU A 13 -2.56 -4.65 -4.09
CA LEU A 13 -3.92 -4.41 -3.64
C LEU A 13 -3.90 -3.74 -2.27
N PHE A 14 -4.20 -2.44 -2.23
CA PHE A 14 -4.64 -1.81 -1.00
C PHE A 14 -6.09 -2.21 -0.76
N SER A 15 -6.38 -2.75 0.41
CA SER A 15 -7.72 -3.19 0.80
C SER A 15 -7.97 -2.81 2.26
N VAL A 16 -9.24 -2.73 2.62
CA VAL A 16 -9.71 -2.52 3.99
C VAL A 16 -10.66 -3.64 4.37
N THR A 17 -10.96 -3.77 5.66
CA THR A 17 -11.95 -4.72 6.18
C THR A 17 -13.24 -4.00 6.57
N PRO A 18 -14.39 -4.69 6.69
CA PRO A 18 -15.63 -4.07 7.15
C PRO A 18 -15.52 -3.41 8.52
N GLY A 19 -14.67 -3.97 9.40
CA GLY A 19 -14.47 -3.49 10.77
C GLY A 19 -13.44 -2.37 10.92
N ASP A 20 -12.72 -2.00 9.87
CA ASP A 20 -11.75 -0.92 9.92
C ASP A 20 -12.44 0.42 10.23
N ASP A 21 -11.74 1.32 10.90
CA ASP A 21 -12.22 2.67 11.16
C ASP A 21 -12.31 3.46 9.85
N ALA A 22 -13.41 4.19 9.64
CA ALA A 22 -13.64 4.94 8.41
C ALA A 22 -12.68 6.12 8.25
N GLU A 23 -12.17 6.68 9.37
CA GLU A 23 -11.16 7.74 9.35
C GLU A 23 -9.80 7.19 8.94
N ASP A 24 -9.38 6.07 9.50
CA ASP A 24 -8.14 5.40 9.11
C ASP A 24 -8.20 4.95 7.63
N ALA A 25 -9.36 4.54 7.15
CA ALA A 25 -9.55 4.12 5.76
C ALA A 25 -9.39 5.29 4.77
N ILE A 26 -9.99 6.46 5.04
CA ILE A 26 -9.84 7.62 4.16
C ILE A 26 -8.41 8.15 4.18
N ASP A 27 -7.76 8.18 5.34
CA ASP A 27 -6.38 8.60 5.47
C ASP A 27 -5.45 7.69 4.64
N GLY A 28 -5.68 6.39 4.67
CA GLY A 28 -4.97 5.44 3.84
C GLY A 28 -5.17 5.64 2.34
N LEU A 29 -6.41 5.90 1.90
CA LEU A 29 -6.71 6.20 0.50
C LEU A 29 -6.00 7.47 0.02
N LEU A 30 -6.07 8.54 0.82
CA LEU A 30 -5.45 9.82 0.49
C LEU A 30 -3.93 9.72 0.48
N ALA A 31 -3.34 9.07 1.49
CA ALA A 31 -1.91 8.89 1.60
C ALA A 31 -1.31 8.07 0.44
N LEU A 32 -2.08 7.11 -0.08
CA LEU A 32 -1.67 6.27 -1.23
C LEU A 32 -2.08 6.86 -2.58
N ALA A 33 -2.70 8.06 -2.58
CA ALA A 33 -3.25 8.70 -3.78
C ALA A 33 -4.16 7.76 -4.59
N VAL A 34 -4.93 6.91 -3.91
CA VAL A 34 -5.94 6.05 -4.51
C VAL A 34 -7.34 6.51 -4.12
N ASN A 35 -8.29 6.41 -5.05
CA ASN A 35 -9.64 6.95 -4.84
C ASN A 35 -10.61 5.95 -4.22
N ASP A 36 -10.30 4.67 -4.27
CA ASP A 36 -11.16 3.58 -3.82
C ASP A 36 -10.34 2.35 -3.43
N ALA A 37 -10.93 1.49 -2.61
CA ALA A 37 -10.37 0.20 -2.21
C ALA A 37 -11.48 -0.85 -2.13
N PRO A 38 -11.19 -2.12 -2.46
CA PRO A 38 -12.08 -3.22 -2.13
C PRO A 38 -12.10 -3.44 -0.61
N VAL A 39 -13.28 -3.79 -0.12
CA VAL A 39 -13.49 -4.23 1.25
C VAL A 39 -13.47 -5.76 1.24
N LEU A 40 -12.54 -6.34 2.00
CA LEU A 40 -12.33 -7.79 2.03
C LEU A 40 -12.73 -8.36 3.39
N ASP A 41 -13.28 -9.57 3.39
CA ASP A 41 -13.46 -10.37 4.60
C ASP A 41 -12.15 -11.04 5.04
N ASP A 42 -12.22 -11.81 6.15
CA ASP A 42 -11.07 -12.54 6.72
C ASP A 42 -10.51 -13.60 5.76
N ASP A 43 -11.34 -14.13 4.86
CA ASP A 43 -10.94 -15.07 3.79
C ASP A 43 -10.38 -14.35 2.56
N ARG A 44 -10.24 -13.02 2.59
CA ARG A 44 -9.83 -12.16 1.48
C ARG A 44 -10.81 -12.16 0.30
N ARG A 45 -12.07 -12.43 0.55
CA ARG A 45 -13.12 -12.30 -0.46
C ARG A 45 -13.66 -10.88 -0.47
N PRO A 46 -13.84 -10.27 -1.66
CA PRO A 46 -14.44 -8.96 -1.75
C PRO A 46 -15.91 -9.01 -1.31
N VAL A 47 -16.23 -8.25 -0.27
CA VAL A 47 -17.60 -8.10 0.26
C VAL A 47 -18.22 -6.78 -0.16
N GLY A 48 -17.40 -5.78 -0.45
CA GLY A 48 -17.82 -4.44 -0.86
C GLY A 48 -16.68 -3.63 -1.48
N ALA A 49 -16.94 -2.36 -1.66
CA ALA A 49 -15.94 -1.37 -2.05
C ALA A 49 -16.22 -0.05 -1.35
N VAL A 50 -15.19 0.70 -1.03
CA VAL A 50 -15.29 2.02 -0.41
C VAL A 50 -14.42 3.01 -1.17
N SER A 51 -14.92 4.22 -1.35
CA SER A 51 -14.20 5.31 -2.01
C SER A 51 -14.00 6.50 -1.07
N VAL A 52 -13.08 7.39 -1.44
CA VAL A 52 -12.92 8.68 -0.76
C VAL A 52 -14.26 9.41 -0.65
N ARG A 53 -15.10 9.35 -1.71
CA ARG A 53 -16.42 10.00 -1.72
C ARG A 53 -17.35 9.41 -0.65
N ASP A 54 -17.33 8.10 -0.45
CA ASP A 54 -18.18 7.43 0.54
C ASP A 54 -17.76 7.81 1.97
N LEU A 55 -16.47 8.09 2.15
CA LEU A 55 -15.87 8.39 3.46
C LEU A 55 -15.83 9.89 3.81
N VAL A 56 -15.98 10.82 2.84
CA VAL A 56 -15.97 12.27 3.12
C VAL A 56 -17.03 12.68 4.15
N GLY A 57 -18.20 12.04 4.13
CA GLY A 57 -19.30 12.32 5.06
C GLY A 57 -19.31 11.45 6.33
N ARG A 58 -18.20 10.81 6.67
CA ARG A 58 -18.08 9.95 7.87
C ARG A 58 -18.29 10.72 9.16
N ARG A 59 -18.76 10.01 10.18
CA ARG A 59 -18.87 10.51 11.56
C ARG A 59 -17.81 9.84 12.43
N PRO A 60 -17.41 10.47 13.53
CA PRO A 60 -16.52 9.83 14.50
C PRO A 60 -17.08 8.46 14.95
N GLY A 61 -16.26 7.41 14.82
CA GLY A 61 -16.63 6.05 15.17
C GLY A 61 -17.32 5.23 14.08
N ASP A 62 -17.61 5.81 12.89
CA ASP A 62 -18.09 5.04 11.74
C ASP A 62 -17.05 3.98 11.34
N ARG A 63 -17.55 2.81 10.96
CA ARG A 63 -16.75 1.74 10.36
C ARG A 63 -16.89 1.74 8.85
N VAL A 64 -15.96 1.08 8.17
CA VAL A 64 -16.01 0.91 6.72
C VAL A 64 -17.33 0.28 6.28
N CYS A 65 -17.86 -0.71 7.01
CA CYS A 65 -19.15 -1.33 6.70
C CYS A 65 -20.33 -0.36 6.70
N ASP A 66 -20.27 0.75 7.46
CA ASP A 66 -21.33 1.76 7.52
C ASP A 66 -21.34 2.67 6.27
N ARG A 67 -20.27 2.65 5.49
CA ARG A 67 -20.01 3.57 4.37
C ARG A 67 -19.75 2.88 3.04
N MET A 68 -19.41 1.60 3.04
CA MET A 68 -19.09 0.86 1.81
C MET A 68 -20.33 0.64 0.94
N SER A 69 -20.11 0.55 -0.36
CA SER A 69 -21.08 -0.02 -1.30
C SER A 69 -20.96 -1.53 -1.30
N TRP A 70 -22.09 -2.23 -1.29
CA TRP A 70 -22.19 -3.70 -1.36
C TRP A 70 -23.36 -4.13 -2.25
N PRO A 71 -23.35 -5.34 -2.82
CA PRO A 71 -22.24 -6.30 -2.80
C PRO A 71 -21.05 -5.83 -3.64
N ALA A 72 -19.88 -6.44 -3.40
CA ALA A 72 -18.71 -6.17 -4.23
C ALA A 72 -18.95 -6.60 -5.67
N LEU A 73 -18.59 -5.74 -6.63
CA LEU A 73 -18.50 -6.12 -8.03
C LEU A 73 -17.08 -6.61 -8.30
N THR A 74 -16.99 -7.84 -8.81
CA THR A 74 -15.72 -8.51 -9.05
C THR A 74 -15.62 -8.99 -10.48
N VAL A 75 -14.41 -9.31 -10.91
CA VAL A 75 -14.14 -9.95 -12.19
C VAL A 75 -13.17 -11.11 -11.99
N SER A 76 -13.37 -12.21 -12.71
CA SER A 76 -12.39 -13.30 -12.66
C SER A 76 -11.05 -12.85 -13.24
N GLU A 77 -9.93 -13.21 -12.60
CA GLU A 77 -8.60 -13.00 -13.18
C GLU A 77 -8.43 -13.66 -14.55
N ARG A 78 -9.24 -14.68 -14.83
CA ARG A 78 -9.24 -15.42 -16.11
C ARG A 78 -10.15 -14.84 -17.17
N ALA A 79 -11.02 -13.89 -16.84
CA ALA A 79 -11.87 -13.21 -17.80
C ALA A 79 -11.02 -12.48 -18.84
N SER A 80 -11.55 -12.31 -20.03
CA SER A 80 -10.88 -11.50 -21.06
C SER A 80 -10.95 -10.01 -20.68
N VAL A 81 -10.02 -9.24 -21.21
CA VAL A 81 -10.00 -7.78 -21.04
C VAL A 81 -11.26 -7.15 -21.63
N ALA A 82 -11.80 -7.71 -22.71
CA ALA A 82 -13.03 -7.24 -23.34
C ALA A 82 -14.27 -7.48 -22.45
N GLU A 83 -14.42 -8.68 -21.88
CA GLU A 83 -15.51 -8.98 -20.93
C GLU A 83 -15.46 -8.07 -19.70
N ALA A 84 -14.27 -7.85 -19.14
CA ALA A 84 -14.10 -6.95 -18.00
C ALA A 84 -14.43 -5.50 -18.35
N ALA A 85 -14.04 -5.04 -19.55
CA ALA A 85 -14.35 -3.69 -20.03
C ALA A 85 -15.85 -3.49 -20.26
N GLN A 86 -16.51 -4.49 -20.84
CA GLN A 86 -17.97 -4.48 -21.01
C GLN A 86 -18.67 -4.41 -19.65
N PHE A 87 -18.26 -5.25 -18.70
CA PHE A 87 -18.86 -5.27 -17.35
C PHE A 87 -18.67 -3.93 -16.61
N MET A 88 -17.50 -3.28 -16.75
CA MET A 88 -17.29 -1.94 -16.20
C MET A 88 -18.20 -0.90 -16.86
N ALA A 89 -18.36 -0.96 -18.19
CA ALA A 89 -19.22 -0.03 -18.92
C ALA A 89 -20.70 -0.19 -18.53
N GLU A 90 -21.17 -1.42 -18.38
CA GLU A 90 -22.55 -1.73 -17.98
C GLU A 90 -22.85 -1.32 -16.53
N THR A 91 -21.88 -1.50 -15.63
CA THR A 91 -22.05 -1.20 -14.20
C THR A 91 -21.67 0.22 -13.81
N GLY A 92 -21.07 1.00 -14.72
CA GLY A 92 -20.58 2.35 -14.45
C GLY A 92 -19.41 2.41 -13.46
N ARG A 93 -18.71 1.29 -13.27
CA ARG A 93 -17.56 1.23 -12.37
C ARG A 93 -16.26 1.43 -13.14
N SER A 94 -15.33 2.15 -12.54
CA SER A 94 -14.01 2.38 -13.12
C SER A 94 -12.93 1.43 -12.60
N ARG A 95 -13.27 0.60 -11.59
CA ARG A 95 -12.37 -0.39 -10.99
C ARG A 95 -13.16 -1.59 -10.49
N LEU A 96 -12.51 -2.76 -10.55
CA LEU A 96 -13.05 -4.04 -10.07
C LEU A 96 -11.96 -4.81 -9.33
N ALA A 97 -12.31 -5.47 -8.25
CA ALA A 97 -11.46 -6.46 -7.64
C ALA A 97 -11.39 -7.70 -8.54
N ALA A 98 -10.18 -8.11 -8.89
CA ALA A 98 -9.96 -9.35 -9.61
C ALA A 98 -9.88 -10.51 -8.61
N VAL A 99 -10.61 -11.59 -8.90
CA VAL A 99 -10.69 -12.77 -8.02
C VAL A 99 -10.19 -14.02 -8.72
N ASP A 100 -9.62 -14.91 -7.93
CA ASP A 100 -9.24 -16.26 -8.38
C ASP A 100 -10.45 -17.22 -8.43
N ALA A 101 -10.20 -18.50 -8.73
CA ALA A 101 -11.21 -19.53 -8.80
C ALA A 101 -11.89 -19.83 -7.45
N THR A 102 -11.30 -19.40 -6.32
CA THR A 102 -11.86 -19.56 -4.97
C THR A 102 -12.63 -18.33 -4.50
N GLY A 103 -12.68 -17.28 -5.33
CA GLY A 103 -13.33 -15.99 -5.02
C GLY A 103 -12.48 -15.04 -4.18
N ARG A 104 -11.20 -15.34 -3.97
CA ARG A 104 -10.27 -14.47 -3.23
C ARG A 104 -9.73 -13.38 -4.12
N ALA A 105 -9.59 -12.18 -3.57
CA ALA A 105 -8.99 -11.05 -4.27
C ALA A 105 -7.51 -11.30 -4.55
N VAL A 106 -7.13 -11.24 -5.83
CA VAL A 106 -5.76 -11.44 -6.32
C VAL A 106 -5.19 -10.20 -6.99
N GLY A 107 -5.99 -9.17 -7.17
CA GLY A 107 -5.57 -7.90 -7.76
C GLY A 107 -6.72 -6.92 -7.94
N LEU A 108 -6.39 -5.79 -8.53
CA LEU A 108 -7.33 -4.74 -8.92
C LEU A 108 -7.11 -4.41 -10.40
N VAL A 109 -8.19 -4.25 -11.14
CA VAL A 109 -8.14 -3.80 -12.53
C VAL A 109 -8.94 -2.51 -12.67
N SER A 110 -8.35 -1.51 -13.34
CA SER A 110 -8.99 -0.24 -13.64
C SER A 110 -9.41 -0.17 -15.11
N ALA A 111 -10.33 0.75 -15.43
CA ALA A 111 -10.71 1.02 -16.82
C ALA A 111 -9.50 1.38 -17.69
N LEU A 112 -8.52 2.11 -17.16
CA LEU A 112 -7.30 2.43 -17.88
C LEU A 112 -6.45 1.19 -18.18
N ASP A 113 -6.36 0.24 -17.24
CA ASP A 113 -5.65 -1.01 -17.43
C ASP A 113 -6.31 -1.82 -18.56
N LEU A 114 -7.65 -1.85 -18.59
CA LEU A 114 -8.41 -2.52 -19.65
C LEU A 114 -8.21 -1.85 -21.00
N VAL A 115 -8.30 -0.51 -21.08
CA VAL A 115 -8.02 0.24 -22.33
C VAL A 115 -6.61 -0.07 -22.84
N ARG A 116 -5.60 -0.05 -21.97
CA ARG A 116 -4.22 -0.42 -22.34
C ARG A 116 -4.15 -1.86 -22.83
N GLY A 117 -4.85 -2.76 -22.14
CA GLY A 117 -4.94 -4.17 -22.54
C GLY A 117 -5.53 -4.36 -23.94
N LEU A 118 -6.63 -3.68 -24.25
CA LEU A 118 -7.28 -3.70 -25.56
C LEU A 118 -6.37 -3.15 -26.67
N LEU A 119 -5.58 -2.12 -26.36
CA LEU A 119 -4.61 -1.53 -27.29
C LEU A 119 -3.30 -2.32 -27.41
N GLY A 120 -3.17 -3.46 -26.75
CA GLY A 120 -1.95 -4.25 -26.77
C GLY A 120 -0.78 -3.63 -25.99
N LEU A 121 -1.01 -2.55 -25.22
CA LEU A 121 0.00 -1.87 -24.44
C LEU A 121 0.37 -2.71 -23.20
N PRO A 122 1.60 -2.59 -22.68
CA PRO A 122 1.98 -3.27 -21.44
C PRO A 122 1.11 -2.79 -20.27
N ALA A 123 0.88 -3.69 -19.27
CA ALA A 123 0.24 -3.31 -18.03
C ALA A 123 0.90 -2.08 -17.41
N THR A 124 0.11 -1.19 -16.83
CA THR A 124 0.66 -0.07 -16.05
C THR A 124 1.42 -0.66 -14.89
N ARG A 125 2.73 -0.69 -14.98
CA ARG A 125 3.54 -0.99 -13.80
C ARG A 125 3.45 0.25 -12.92
N ARG A 126 2.57 0.26 -11.94
CA ARG A 126 2.79 1.11 -10.78
C ARG A 126 4.20 0.79 -10.29
N ALA A 127 4.93 1.82 -9.92
CA ALA A 127 6.33 1.67 -9.54
C ALA A 127 6.45 0.41 -8.66
N ARG A 128 7.16 -0.60 -9.18
CA ARG A 128 7.48 -1.77 -8.37
C ARG A 128 8.08 -1.24 -7.10
N THR A 129 7.69 -1.84 -5.98
CA THR A 129 8.44 -1.68 -4.72
C THR A 129 9.89 -1.51 -5.11
N PRO A 130 10.53 -0.40 -4.82
CA PRO A 130 11.92 -0.25 -5.18
C PRO A 130 12.57 -1.52 -4.64
N ARG A 131 13.20 -2.30 -5.51
CA ARG A 131 14.11 -3.29 -4.98
C ARG A 131 15.01 -2.45 -4.11
N LEU A 132 14.98 -2.71 -2.80
CA LEU A 132 15.84 -2.07 -1.81
C LEU A 132 17.31 -2.48 -2.08
N ASN A 133 17.71 -2.37 -3.29
CA ASN A 133 19.03 -2.56 -3.82
C ASN A 133 19.67 -1.18 -3.87
N LEU A 134 20.18 -0.72 -2.74
CA LEU A 134 21.59 -0.68 -2.38
C LEU A 134 22.51 0.18 -3.27
N SER A 135 22.02 0.88 -4.26
CA SER A 135 22.82 1.76 -5.09
C SER A 135 23.34 3.00 -4.35
N ALA A 136 23.01 3.18 -3.08
CA ALA A 136 23.48 4.32 -2.28
C ALA A 136 24.71 3.99 -1.40
N GLY A 137 25.35 2.86 -1.58
CA GLY A 137 26.54 2.53 -0.79
C GLY A 137 26.31 2.30 0.70
N VAL A 138 25.08 2.08 1.12
CA VAL A 138 24.69 1.87 2.53
C VAL A 138 24.44 0.40 2.80
N ALA A 139 25.00 -0.10 3.89
CA ALA A 139 24.76 -1.48 4.36
C ALA A 139 23.44 -1.52 5.14
N TRP A 140 22.48 -2.27 4.60
CA TRP A 140 21.18 -2.48 5.22
C TRP A 140 21.16 -3.71 6.10
N THR A 141 20.39 -3.66 7.20
CA THR A 141 20.06 -4.85 7.98
C THR A 141 19.24 -5.83 7.16
N ASP A 142 19.11 -7.06 7.66
CA ASP A 142 18.08 -7.96 7.20
C ASP A 142 16.68 -7.34 7.43
N GLU A 143 15.68 -7.88 6.75
CA GLU A 143 14.29 -7.48 6.95
C GLU A 143 13.75 -8.14 8.22
N LEU A 144 13.47 -7.33 9.24
CA LEU A 144 13.07 -7.74 10.58
C LEU A 144 11.62 -7.34 10.89
N PRO A 145 10.85 -8.13 11.67
CA PRO A 145 9.56 -7.70 12.20
C PRO A 145 9.66 -6.39 12.97
N LEU A 146 8.65 -5.52 12.85
CA LEU A 146 8.58 -4.28 13.62
C LEU A 146 8.08 -4.59 15.03
N GLU A 147 8.95 -5.20 15.83
CA GLU A 147 8.68 -5.65 17.20
C GLU A 147 9.85 -5.30 18.13
N PRO A 148 9.59 -4.91 19.40
CA PRO A 148 10.64 -4.46 20.33
C PRO A 148 11.87 -5.37 20.42
N PRO A 149 11.75 -6.72 20.46
CA PRO A 149 12.92 -7.58 20.54
C PRO A 149 13.88 -7.45 19.35
N MET A 150 13.33 -7.08 18.17
CA MET A 150 14.11 -6.95 16.94
C MET A 150 14.88 -5.63 16.85
N PHE A 151 14.56 -4.64 17.67
CA PHE A 151 15.22 -3.33 17.63
C PHE A 151 16.69 -3.38 18.07
N ALA A 152 17.08 -4.40 18.82
CA ALA A 152 18.49 -4.62 19.16
C ALA A 152 19.39 -4.84 17.93
N ALA A 153 18.83 -5.36 16.84
CA ALA A 153 19.54 -5.57 15.58
C ALA A 153 19.60 -4.30 14.70
N ALA A 154 18.84 -3.25 15.03
CA ALA A 154 18.93 -1.98 14.35
C ALA A 154 20.20 -1.22 14.75
N PRO A 155 20.83 -0.48 13.82
CA PRO A 155 21.99 0.33 14.16
C PRO A 155 21.65 1.42 15.17
N VAL A 156 22.63 1.78 16.00
CA VAL A 156 22.54 2.95 16.89
C VAL A 156 23.04 4.16 16.14
N GLY A 157 22.38 5.30 16.33
CA GLY A 157 22.75 6.58 15.74
C GLY A 157 22.13 6.83 14.35
N ALA A 158 22.73 7.80 13.66
CA ALA A 158 22.16 8.36 12.44
C ALA A 158 22.10 7.37 11.26
N GLY A 159 20.94 7.29 10.61
CA GLY A 159 20.75 6.33 9.55
C GLY A 159 19.46 6.50 8.76
N LEU A 160 19.13 5.47 8.02
CA LEU A 160 17.92 5.34 7.22
C LEU A 160 17.04 4.25 7.82
N LEU A 161 15.74 4.51 7.84
CA LEU A 161 14.72 3.55 8.25
C LEU A 161 13.69 3.38 7.14
N VAL A 162 13.35 2.13 6.86
CA VAL A 162 12.33 1.77 5.87
C VAL A 162 11.37 0.79 6.52
N LEU A 163 10.07 1.07 6.42
CA LEU A 163 9.02 0.13 6.78
C LEU A 163 8.50 -0.57 5.53
N ILE A 164 8.26 -1.85 5.68
CA ILE A 164 7.83 -2.75 4.62
C ILE A 164 6.57 -3.47 5.10
N HIS A 165 5.56 -3.51 4.27
CA HIS A 165 4.36 -4.30 4.51
C HIS A 165 4.15 -5.29 3.38
N GLY A 166 3.72 -6.51 3.71
CA GLY A 166 3.37 -7.56 2.77
C GLY A 166 3.33 -8.91 3.45
N ASP A 167 2.28 -9.68 3.18
CA ASP A 167 2.12 -11.05 3.63
C ASP A 167 2.79 -12.04 2.69
N LEU A 168 2.98 -13.27 3.19
CA LEU A 168 3.41 -14.42 2.40
C LEU A 168 2.45 -14.62 1.22
N GLY A 169 2.88 -14.24 0.01
CA GLY A 169 2.10 -14.35 -1.23
C GLY A 169 1.62 -13.03 -1.84
N ILE A 170 1.77 -11.89 -1.15
CA ILE A 170 1.55 -10.55 -1.71
C ILE A 170 2.90 -9.87 -1.90
N SER A 171 3.01 -9.06 -2.95
CA SER A 171 4.22 -8.28 -3.21
C SER A 171 4.52 -7.38 -2.01
N LYS A 172 5.64 -7.62 -1.34
CA LYS A 172 6.16 -6.74 -0.30
C LYS A 172 6.39 -5.35 -0.89
N ARG A 173 5.97 -4.31 -0.18
CA ARG A 173 6.18 -2.93 -0.59
C ARG A 173 6.75 -2.09 0.54
N VAL A 174 7.53 -1.09 0.17
CA VAL A 174 7.92 -0.02 1.07
C VAL A 174 6.70 0.84 1.32
N VAL A 175 6.35 1.03 2.56
CA VAL A 175 5.20 1.83 3.01
C VAL A 175 5.62 3.10 3.72
N TRP A 176 6.90 3.17 4.14
CA TRP A 176 7.51 4.34 4.74
C TRP A 176 9.02 4.33 4.54
N ALA A 177 9.63 5.49 4.39
CA ALA A 177 11.08 5.68 4.36
C ALA A 177 11.44 7.04 4.98
N GLU A 178 12.40 7.07 5.86
CA GLU A 178 12.86 8.31 6.50
C GLU A 178 14.33 8.29 6.86
N ALA A 179 14.89 9.49 7.00
CA ALA A 179 16.19 9.73 7.58
C ALA A 179 16.04 9.95 9.09
N CYS A 180 16.84 9.27 9.89
CA CYS A 180 16.78 9.33 11.34
C CYS A 180 18.11 9.82 11.91
N ASP A 181 18.06 10.61 12.97
CA ASP A 181 19.25 10.98 13.75
C ASP A 181 19.66 9.84 14.70
N ASP A 182 18.71 9.05 15.16
CA ASP A 182 18.93 7.75 15.82
C ASP A 182 17.85 6.76 15.41
N VAL A 183 18.25 5.75 14.63
CA VAL A 183 17.33 4.73 14.08
C VAL A 183 16.66 3.93 15.18
N ARG A 184 17.40 3.54 16.21
CA ARG A 184 16.88 2.69 17.29
C ARG A 184 15.88 3.45 18.17
N ALA A 185 16.21 4.69 18.53
CA ALA A 185 15.30 5.56 19.25
C ALA A 185 14.01 5.78 18.45
N ARG A 186 14.13 6.02 17.14
CA ARG A 186 12.98 6.22 16.27
C ARG A 186 12.05 5.01 16.20
N LEU A 187 12.60 3.80 16.13
CA LEU A 187 11.80 2.56 16.17
C LEU A 187 11.04 2.42 17.50
N GLN A 188 11.66 2.79 18.62
CA GLN A 188 11.01 2.78 19.92
C GLN A 188 9.87 3.81 20.00
N ASP A 189 10.11 5.03 19.52
CA ASP A 189 9.12 6.09 19.49
C ASP A 189 7.89 5.74 18.64
N MET A 190 8.09 5.10 17.49
CA MET A 190 7.01 4.67 16.60
C MET A 190 6.04 3.72 17.30
N LEU A 191 6.52 2.82 18.17
CA LEU A 191 5.66 1.88 18.89
C LEU A 191 5.11 2.48 20.20
N ALA A 192 5.84 3.41 20.83
CA ALA A 192 5.38 4.07 22.05
C ALA A 192 4.24 5.07 21.77
N ALA A 193 4.28 5.72 20.62
CA ALA A 193 3.27 6.68 20.19
C ALA A 193 2.84 6.43 18.74
N PRO A 194 1.97 5.42 18.49
CA PRO A 194 1.52 5.10 17.14
C PRO A 194 0.64 6.19 16.50
N GLN A 195 0.31 7.24 17.25
CA GLN A 195 -0.31 8.47 16.74
C GLN A 195 0.79 9.42 16.26
N SER A 196 1.33 9.15 15.09
CA SER A 196 2.27 10.04 14.41
C SER A 196 1.53 11.28 13.89
N GLU A 197 2.21 12.42 13.85
CA GLU A 197 1.73 13.62 13.12
C GLU A 197 1.64 13.37 11.61
N GLU A 198 2.25 12.30 11.12
CA GLU A 198 2.21 11.85 9.74
C GLU A 198 1.09 10.82 9.54
N PRO A 199 -0.02 11.18 8.89
CA PRO A 199 -1.21 10.32 8.77
C PRO A 199 -0.91 8.95 8.13
N LEU A 200 -0.05 8.93 7.11
CA LEU A 200 0.35 7.69 6.45
C LEU A 200 1.11 6.74 7.39
N LEU A 201 2.05 7.28 8.18
CA LEU A 201 2.79 6.48 9.14
C LEU A 201 1.87 5.94 10.23
N ALA A 202 1.00 6.79 10.79
CA ALA A 202 0.01 6.40 11.80
C ALA A 202 -0.93 5.29 11.29
N PHE A 203 -1.35 5.39 10.03
CA PHE A 203 -2.16 4.35 9.37
C PHE A 203 -1.44 3.00 9.33
N TRP A 204 -0.16 2.99 8.92
CA TRP A 204 0.59 1.74 8.82
C TRP A 204 0.94 1.15 10.18
N LEU A 205 1.28 1.97 11.18
CA LEU A 205 1.64 1.49 12.53
C LEU A 205 0.51 0.76 13.25
N LYS A 206 -0.74 1.02 12.88
CA LYS A 206 -1.92 0.31 13.40
C LYS A 206 -2.13 -1.08 12.76
N ARG A 207 -1.40 -1.42 11.69
CA ARG A 207 -1.59 -2.66 10.94
C ARG A 207 -0.59 -3.74 11.36
N PRO A 208 -1.04 -5.00 11.46
CA PRO A 208 -0.13 -6.10 11.73
C PRO A 208 0.77 -6.40 10.54
N GLY A 209 1.87 -7.11 10.80
CA GLY A 209 2.75 -7.61 9.75
C GLY A 209 3.73 -6.59 9.18
N LEU A 210 3.92 -5.45 9.84
CA LEU A 210 4.97 -4.52 9.48
C LEU A 210 6.35 -5.10 9.77
N ARG A 211 7.26 -4.82 8.86
CA ARG A 211 8.68 -5.16 8.96
C ARG A 211 9.51 -3.91 8.72
N PHE A 212 10.74 -3.94 9.14
CA PHE A 212 11.65 -2.83 8.90
C PHE A 212 13.00 -3.30 8.35
N ARG A 213 13.69 -2.39 7.69
CA ARG A 213 15.13 -2.44 7.42
C ARG A 213 15.74 -1.11 7.81
N ALA A 214 16.95 -1.15 8.27
CA ALA A 214 17.68 0.03 8.68
C ALA A 214 19.12 0.01 8.14
N ALA A 215 19.70 1.18 7.96
CA ALA A 215 21.08 1.33 7.52
C ALA A 215 21.76 2.47 8.25
N VAL A 216 23.06 2.32 8.51
CA VAL A 216 23.88 3.43 8.99
C VAL A 216 24.17 4.38 7.83
N ALA A 217 23.91 5.67 8.04
CA ALA A 217 24.28 6.72 7.10
C ALA A 217 24.62 8.00 7.89
N ARG A 218 25.90 8.26 8.09
CA ARG A 218 26.38 9.36 8.96
C ARG A 218 26.22 10.72 8.29
N ASP A 219 26.36 10.81 6.99
CA ASP A 219 26.19 12.05 6.23
C ASP A 219 24.73 12.46 6.18
N ALA A 220 24.39 13.65 6.70
CA ALA A 220 23.01 14.12 6.82
C ALA A 220 22.38 14.48 5.46
N ALA A 221 23.17 14.95 4.49
CA ALA A 221 22.68 15.27 3.17
C ALA A 221 22.37 13.99 2.40
N LEU A 222 23.28 13.02 2.41
CA LEU A 222 23.11 11.70 1.81
C LEU A 222 21.89 10.98 2.40
N ARG A 223 21.67 11.03 3.72
CA ARG A 223 20.50 10.44 4.36
C ARG A 223 19.20 11.00 3.82
N ARG A 224 19.09 12.35 3.77
CA ARG A 224 17.87 13.02 3.29
C ARG A 224 17.62 12.69 1.83
N GLU A 225 18.62 12.86 0.98
CA GLU A 225 18.51 12.56 -0.46
C GLU A 225 18.11 11.10 -0.71
N THR A 226 18.72 10.16 0.01
CA THR A 226 18.38 8.73 -0.11
C THR A 226 16.97 8.44 0.38
N ALA A 227 16.51 9.03 1.49
CA ALA A 227 15.16 8.86 1.99
C ALA A 227 14.12 9.41 1.01
N GLU A 228 14.35 10.59 0.43
CA GLU A 228 13.49 11.18 -0.59
C GLU A 228 13.45 10.34 -1.87
N GLU A 229 14.58 9.81 -2.30
CA GLU A 229 14.64 8.91 -3.46
C GLU A 229 13.87 7.62 -3.21
N LEU A 230 13.98 7.03 -2.01
CA LEU A 230 13.22 5.86 -1.61
C LEU A 230 11.71 6.16 -1.58
N ARG A 231 11.31 7.32 -1.08
CA ARG A 231 9.92 7.78 -1.10
C ARG A 231 9.40 7.95 -2.52
N ARG A 232 10.14 8.65 -3.39
CA ARG A 232 9.78 8.82 -4.81
C ARG A 232 9.61 7.48 -5.52
N ARG A 233 10.53 6.56 -5.33
CA ARG A 233 10.46 5.22 -5.93
C ARG A 233 9.31 4.38 -5.40
N ALA A 234 8.92 4.59 -4.15
CA ALA A 234 7.80 3.92 -3.52
C ALA A 234 6.46 4.63 -3.74
N ASP A 235 6.46 5.75 -4.48
CA ASP A 235 5.28 6.61 -4.71
C ASP A 235 4.65 7.09 -3.39
N LEU A 236 5.50 7.40 -2.41
CA LEU A 236 5.11 7.90 -1.09
C LEU A 236 5.11 9.44 -1.10
N PRO A 237 4.26 10.09 -0.27
CA PRO A 237 4.30 11.53 -0.10
C PRO A 237 5.70 12.02 0.33
N ILE A 238 6.17 13.08 -0.29
CA ILE A 238 7.39 13.75 0.14
C ILE A 238 7.02 14.61 1.33
N THR A 239 7.57 14.31 2.49
CA THR A 239 7.42 15.17 3.67
C THR A 239 8.33 16.38 3.49
N GLU A 240 7.77 17.58 3.42
CA GLU A 240 8.57 18.79 3.53
C GLU A 240 9.24 18.76 4.92
N SER A 241 10.59 18.69 4.91
CA SER A 241 11.36 18.80 6.14
C SER A 241 11.03 20.13 6.79
N ARG A 242 10.34 20.11 7.91
CA ARG A 242 10.27 21.30 8.77
C ARG A 242 11.71 21.66 9.17
N ILE A 243 12.15 22.80 8.68
CA ILE A 243 13.37 23.51 9.09
C ILE A 243 13.24 23.91 10.55
#